data_74ff28a2bb034045210f0038fc1fbf80
#
_entry.id   74ff28a2bb034045210f0038fc1fbf80
#
_cell.length_a   1.000
_cell.length_b   1.000
_cell.length_c   1.000
_cell.angle_alpha   90.00
_cell.angle_beta   90.00
_cell.angle_gamma   90.00
#
_symmetry.space_group_name_H-M   'P 1'
#
loop_
_entity.id
_entity.type
_entity.pdbx_description
1 polymer ?
#
loop_
_entity_poly.entity_id
_entity_poly.type
_entity_poly.pdbx_seq_one_letter_code
_entity_poly.pdbx_strand_id
1 'polypeptide(L)'
;MEEAIAIARQHEVFVSESILIGSASDGRAVIIEKAPDGMDVFDPDNGLVVCSNHYQSNRFASTEVNEANKRESGSMARFKRMMQLVDSTPGLDPTNAVSILRDRKGQDGSDVGLGDPSTINQLLAHHAVVMQPEQRRIWVSNAPYQEGAFVCYDLREVFARCENGIVRGALKDTAYTIAADPFILTDEFAAHERWQRVRMAITERILTGNSFTLDAREETDFIADNPNSWLTYAALGDLRKAEGNHGSAADLYRKTLTLPISSLQEEMKIKRKLELCSTEK
;
A
#
# COMPACT_ATOMS: atom_id res chain seq x y z
N MET A 1 -24.87 -12.83 -3.00
CA MET A 1 -23.80 -12.92 -1.97
C MET A 1 -23.50 -14.36 -1.54
N GLU A 2 -24.48 -15.10 -1.05
CA GLU A 2 -24.29 -16.47 -0.52
C GLU A 2 -23.68 -17.46 -1.52
N GLU A 3 -24.01 -17.33 -2.79
CA GLU A 3 -23.42 -18.17 -3.86
C GLU A 3 -21.89 -17.91 -3.99
N ALA A 4 -21.47 -16.65 -3.97
CA ALA A 4 -20.06 -16.28 -4.02
C ALA A 4 -19.28 -16.80 -2.80
N ILE A 5 -19.88 -16.71 -1.60
CA ILE A 5 -19.31 -17.28 -0.37
C ILE A 5 -19.21 -18.81 -0.47
N ALA A 6 -20.21 -19.48 -1.01
CA ALA A 6 -20.21 -20.93 -1.20
C ALA A 6 -19.12 -21.36 -2.19
N ILE A 7 -18.93 -20.62 -3.29
CA ILE A 7 -17.83 -20.87 -4.25
C ILE A 7 -16.48 -20.69 -3.56
N ALA A 8 -16.29 -19.60 -2.81
CA ALA A 8 -15.03 -19.36 -2.11
C ALA A 8 -14.66 -20.49 -1.12
N ARG A 9 -15.67 -21.13 -0.49
CA ARG A 9 -15.43 -22.29 0.42
C ARG A 9 -14.90 -23.54 -0.28
N GLN A 10 -15.18 -23.70 -1.58
CA GLN A 10 -14.76 -24.89 -2.33
C GLN A 10 -13.29 -24.87 -2.75
N HIS A 11 -12.64 -23.71 -2.68
CA HIS A 11 -11.27 -23.54 -3.11
C HIS A 11 -10.35 -23.30 -1.91
N GLU A 12 -9.22 -24.01 -1.89
CA GLU A 12 -8.17 -23.80 -0.92
C GLU A 12 -7.24 -22.67 -1.37
N VAL A 13 -6.57 -22.02 -0.41
CA VAL A 13 -5.53 -21.01 -0.65
C VAL A 13 -4.24 -21.43 0.05
N PHE A 14 -3.11 -21.09 -0.53
CA PHE A 14 -1.80 -21.37 0.06
C PHE A 14 -1.19 -20.20 0.83
N VAL A 15 -1.79 -19.02 0.70
CA VAL A 15 -1.45 -17.81 1.45
C VAL A 15 -2.72 -17.21 2.05
N SER A 16 -2.54 -16.44 3.13
CA SER A 16 -3.61 -15.69 3.78
C SER A 16 -4.02 -14.50 2.92
N GLU A 17 -5.34 -14.34 2.69
CA GLU A 17 -5.88 -13.25 1.88
C GLU A 17 -7.26 -12.79 2.35
N SER A 18 -7.60 -11.54 2.04
CA SER A 18 -8.91 -10.95 2.28
C SER A 18 -9.50 -10.52 0.94
N ILE A 19 -10.71 -11.02 0.62
CA ILE A 19 -11.40 -10.79 -0.64
C ILE A 19 -12.63 -9.95 -0.35
N LEU A 20 -12.64 -8.69 -0.81
CA LEU A 20 -13.80 -7.82 -0.73
C LEU A 20 -14.80 -8.19 -1.84
N ILE A 21 -16.05 -8.47 -1.47
CA ILE A 21 -17.14 -8.74 -2.39
C ILE A 21 -18.29 -7.78 -2.12
N GLY A 22 -18.74 -7.08 -3.18
CA GLY A 22 -19.96 -6.28 -3.18
C GLY A 22 -21.04 -6.90 -4.07
N SER A 23 -22.28 -6.89 -3.63
CA SER A 23 -23.43 -7.37 -4.39
C SER A 23 -24.52 -6.30 -4.47
N ALA A 24 -24.83 -5.86 -5.68
CA ALA A 24 -25.90 -4.89 -5.92
C ALA A 24 -27.29 -5.48 -5.60
N SER A 25 -27.52 -6.76 -5.91
CA SER A 25 -28.80 -7.42 -5.66
C SER A 25 -29.10 -7.62 -4.18
N ASP A 26 -28.04 -7.82 -3.37
CA ASP A 26 -28.18 -8.03 -1.92
C ASP A 26 -28.01 -6.71 -1.14
N GLY A 27 -27.57 -5.63 -1.80
CA GLY A 27 -27.36 -4.32 -1.19
C GLY A 27 -26.29 -4.33 -0.09
N ARG A 28 -25.30 -5.22 -0.16
CA ARG A 28 -24.28 -5.38 0.89
C ARG A 28 -22.90 -5.75 0.33
N ALA A 29 -21.88 -5.49 1.14
CA ALA A 29 -20.51 -5.92 0.91
C ALA A 29 -19.98 -6.68 2.12
N VAL A 30 -19.11 -7.66 1.88
CA VAL A 30 -18.45 -8.45 2.92
C VAL A 30 -16.99 -8.67 2.58
N ILE A 31 -16.17 -9.05 3.57
CA ILE A 31 -14.83 -9.56 3.35
C ILE A 31 -14.84 -11.06 3.60
N ILE A 32 -14.44 -11.82 2.61
CA ILE A 32 -14.10 -13.24 2.77
C ILE A 32 -12.64 -13.31 3.20
N GLU A 33 -12.41 -13.78 4.39
CA GLU A 33 -11.07 -13.98 4.96
C GLU A 33 -10.69 -15.46 4.83
N LYS A 34 -9.60 -15.73 4.12
CA LYS A 34 -9.12 -17.08 3.85
C LYS A 34 -7.69 -17.26 4.32
N ALA A 35 -7.44 -18.39 4.94
CA ALA A 35 -6.13 -18.89 5.33
C ALA A 35 -6.01 -20.37 4.94
N PRO A 36 -4.80 -20.94 4.88
CA PRO A 36 -4.63 -22.37 4.56
C PRO A 36 -5.40 -23.31 5.47
N ASP A 37 -5.72 -22.89 6.70
CA ASP A 37 -6.44 -23.66 7.71
C ASP A 37 -7.95 -23.37 7.75
N GLY A 38 -8.45 -22.51 6.86
CA GLY A 38 -9.90 -22.26 6.74
C GLY A 38 -10.31 -20.90 6.20
N MET A 39 -11.60 -20.65 6.36
CA MET A 39 -12.26 -19.44 5.86
C MET A 39 -13.28 -18.93 6.88
N ASP A 40 -13.44 -17.61 6.96
CA ASP A 40 -14.52 -16.94 7.65
C ASP A 40 -14.99 -15.72 6.85
N VAL A 41 -16.11 -15.13 7.24
CA VAL A 41 -16.69 -13.96 6.57
C VAL A 41 -16.84 -12.84 7.60
N PHE A 42 -16.25 -11.70 7.30
CA PHE A 42 -16.49 -10.47 8.03
C PHE A 42 -17.61 -9.69 7.35
N ASP A 43 -18.72 -9.52 8.06
CA ASP A 43 -19.92 -8.83 7.62
C ASP A 43 -20.30 -7.79 8.69
N PRO A 44 -19.95 -6.51 8.51
CA PRO A 44 -20.20 -5.50 9.52
C PRO A 44 -21.66 -5.04 9.51
N ASP A 45 -22.25 -4.88 10.70
CA ASP A 45 -23.66 -4.49 10.87
C ASP A 45 -24.00 -3.08 10.34
N ASN A 46 -22.99 -2.21 10.18
CA ASN A 46 -23.19 -0.82 9.75
C ASN A 46 -23.09 -0.61 8.22
N GLY A 47 -22.94 -1.69 7.43
CA GLY A 47 -22.86 -1.63 5.97
C GLY A 47 -21.57 -1.01 5.41
N LEU A 48 -20.60 -0.63 6.27
CA LEU A 48 -19.30 -0.12 5.87
C LEU A 48 -18.23 -1.19 6.08
N VAL A 49 -17.52 -1.51 5.01
CA VAL A 49 -16.42 -2.46 5.02
C VAL A 49 -15.10 -1.74 4.73
N VAL A 50 -14.20 -1.73 5.69
CA VAL A 50 -12.80 -1.27 5.52
C VAL A 50 -11.88 -2.44 5.81
N CYS A 51 -10.88 -2.65 4.95
CA CYS A 51 -9.94 -3.76 5.04
C CYS A 51 -8.50 -3.28 4.83
N SER A 52 -7.59 -3.83 5.61
CA SER A 52 -6.16 -3.73 5.41
C SER A 52 -5.55 -5.14 5.52
N ASN A 53 -4.28 -5.27 5.81
CA ASN A 53 -3.59 -6.56 5.82
C ASN A 53 -3.73 -7.32 7.16
N HIS A 54 -4.89 -7.26 7.80
CA HIS A 54 -5.22 -8.03 9.00
C HIS A 54 -6.67 -8.50 8.96
N TYR A 55 -6.96 -9.57 9.63
CA TYR A 55 -8.27 -10.18 9.71
C TYR A 55 -9.17 -9.52 10.76
N GLN A 56 -10.48 -9.51 10.52
CA GLN A 56 -11.51 -8.88 11.35
C GLN A 56 -12.62 -9.84 11.76
N SER A 57 -12.77 -11.00 11.08
CA SER A 57 -13.81 -11.99 11.37
C SER A 57 -13.62 -12.67 12.72
N ASN A 58 -14.68 -13.24 13.26
CA ASN A 58 -14.69 -13.88 14.59
C ASN A 58 -13.66 -15.01 14.70
N ARG A 59 -13.44 -15.77 13.64
CA ARG A 59 -12.48 -16.86 13.60
C ARG A 59 -11.04 -16.38 13.72
N PHE A 60 -10.69 -15.29 13.04
CA PHE A 60 -9.30 -14.91 12.82
C PHE A 60 -8.87 -13.66 13.60
N ALA A 61 -9.80 -12.77 13.99
CA ALA A 61 -9.48 -11.47 14.56
C ALA A 61 -8.54 -11.53 15.77
N SER A 62 -8.73 -12.52 16.66
CA SER A 62 -7.99 -12.67 17.92
C SER A 62 -6.90 -13.75 17.87
N THR A 63 -6.56 -14.30 16.71
CA THR A 63 -5.46 -15.26 16.60
C THR A 63 -4.12 -14.58 16.89
N GLU A 64 -3.19 -15.30 17.49
CA GLU A 64 -1.87 -14.76 17.85
C GLU A 64 -1.12 -14.21 16.63
N VAL A 65 -1.20 -14.90 15.48
CA VAL A 65 -0.58 -14.46 14.22
C VAL A 65 -1.17 -13.14 13.75
N ASN A 66 -2.50 -12.98 13.80
CA ASN A 66 -3.17 -11.75 13.39
C ASN A 66 -2.88 -10.59 14.35
N GLU A 67 -2.87 -10.84 15.65
CA GLU A 67 -2.51 -9.83 16.66
C GLU A 67 -1.04 -9.40 16.54
N ALA A 68 -0.13 -10.34 16.24
CA ALA A 68 1.26 -10.01 15.94
C ALA A 68 1.35 -9.12 14.68
N ASN A 69 0.67 -9.49 13.60
CA ASN A 69 0.63 -8.69 12.37
C ASN A 69 0.09 -7.26 12.59
N LYS A 70 -0.96 -7.10 13.39
CA LYS A 70 -1.50 -5.78 13.76
C LYS A 70 -0.47 -4.89 14.48
N ARG A 71 0.34 -5.47 15.38
CA ARG A 71 1.37 -4.73 16.13
C ARG A 71 2.63 -4.47 15.32
N GLU A 72 2.99 -5.40 14.47
CA GLU A 72 4.33 -5.48 13.86
C GLU A 72 4.40 -4.94 12.43
N SER A 73 3.24 -4.65 11.82
CA SER A 73 3.16 -4.11 10.46
C SER A 73 2.48 -2.74 10.39
N GLY A 74 2.53 -2.09 9.23
CA GLY A 74 1.79 -0.84 8.94
C GLY A 74 0.28 -1.04 8.73
N SER A 75 -0.25 -2.26 8.90
CA SER A 75 -1.65 -2.59 8.60
C SER A 75 -2.65 -1.75 9.40
N MET A 76 -2.44 -1.65 10.71
CA MET A 76 -3.32 -0.87 11.59
C MET A 76 -3.25 0.64 11.31
N ALA A 77 -2.09 1.17 10.93
CA ALA A 77 -1.95 2.58 10.58
C ALA A 77 -2.78 2.91 9.33
N ARG A 78 -2.67 2.09 8.28
CA ARG A 78 -3.49 2.22 7.06
C ARG A 78 -4.99 2.07 7.33
N PHE A 79 -5.37 1.08 8.13
CA PHE A 79 -6.76 0.87 8.51
C PHE A 79 -7.37 2.10 9.20
N LYS A 80 -6.69 2.62 10.22
CA LYS A 80 -7.12 3.82 10.93
C LYS A 80 -7.20 5.03 10.01
N ARG A 81 -6.22 5.20 9.12
CA ARG A 81 -6.24 6.29 8.15
C ARG A 81 -7.41 6.17 7.18
N MET A 82 -7.71 4.98 6.66
CA MET A 82 -8.90 4.74 5.82
C MET A 82 -10.19 5.09 6.55
N MET A 83 -10.35 4.65 7.81
CA MET A 83 -11.52 4.99 8.63
C MET A 83 -11.67 6.51 8.79
N GLN A 84 -10.60 7.23 9.12
CA GLN A 84 -10.62 8.70 9.24
C GLN A 84 -11.09 9.38 7.94
N LEU A 85 -10.59 8.92 6.80
CA LEU A 85 -10.94 9.50 5.50
C LEU A 85 -12.38 9.18 5.13
N VAL A 86 -12.85 7.97 5.35
CA VAL A 86 -14.23 7.57 5.10
C VAL A 86 -15.19 8.36 6.01
N ASP A 87 -14.90 8.46 7.30
CA ASP A 87 -15.74 9.18 8.27
C ASP A 87 -15.83 10.68 7.95
N SER A 88 -14.78 11.25 7.37
CA SER A 88 -14.74 12.67 6.97
C SER A 88 -15.29 12.94 5.56
N THR A 89 -15.64 11.90 4.80
CA THR A 89 -16.11 12.03 3.41
C THR A 89 -17.64 11.82 3.34
N PRO A 90 -18.43 12.88 3.17
CA PRO A 90 -19.88 12.74 3.05
C PRO A 90 -20.26 12.09 1.71
N GLY A 91 -20.73 10.86 1.77
CA GLY A 91 -21.11 10.08 0.59
C GLY A 91 -19.90 9.57 -0.19
N LEU A 92 -19.76 8.25 -0.26
CA LEU A 92 -18.65 7.60 -0.95
C LEU A 92 -19.03 7.39 -2.42
N ASP A 93 -18.60 8.29 -3.29
CA ASP A 93 -18.69 8.13 -4.75
C ASP A 93 -17.35 7.62 -5.33
N PRO A 94 -17.29 7.24 -6.62
CA PRO A 94 -16.05 6.76 -7.22
C PRO A 94 -14.88 7.77 -7.16
N THR A 95 -15.15 9.06 -7.24
CA THR A 95 -14.12 10.12 -7.17
C THR A 95 -13.54 10.21 -5.77
N ASN A 96 -14.41 10.19 -4.75
CA ASN A 96 -14.00 10.18 -3.35
C ASN A 96 -13.22 8.91 -3.00
N ALA A 97 -13.65 7.74 -3.50
CA ALA A 97 -12.95 6.48 -3.32
C ALA A 97 -11.53 6.53 -3.93
N VAL A 98 -11.39 7.09 -5.14
CA VAL A 98 -10.08 7.30 -5.77
C VAL A 98 -9.21 8.25 -4.96
N SER A 99 -9.77 9.32 -4.39
CA SER A 99 -9.03 10.26 -3.53
C SER A 99 -8.50 9.58 -2.28
N ILE A 100 -9.29 8.69 -1.65
CA ILE A 100 -8.85 7.88 -0.50
C ILE A 100 -7.72 6.93 -0.91
N LEU A 101 -7.86 6.24 -2.04
CA LEU A 101 -6.82 5.34 -2.56
C LEU A 101 -5.50 6.06 -2.88
N ARG A 102 -5.56 7.37 -3.20
CA ARG A 102 -4.39 8.22 -3.48
C ARG A 102 -3.81 8.89 -2.24
N ASP A 103 -4.36 8.67 -1.04
CA ASP A 103 -3.83 9.30 0.18
C ASP A 103 -2.43 8.79 0.52
N ARG A 104 -1.48 9.72 0.56
CA ARG A 104 -0.04 9.51 0.79
C ARG A 104 0.42 9.92 2.19
N LYS A 105 -0.54 10.25 3.07
CA LYS A 105 -0.25 10.67 4.44
C LYS A 105 -0.35 9.50 5.42
N GLY A 106 0.36 9.62 6.51
CA GLY A 106 0.23 8.71 7.64
C GLY A 106 -1.06 8.94 8.44
N GLN A 107 -1.19 8.23 9.56
CA GLN A 107 -2.31 8.42 10.49
C GLN A 107 -2.40 9.90 10.90
N ASP A 108 -3.62 10.41 11.07
CA ASP A 108 -3.93 11.81 11.43
C ASP A 108 -3.40 12.84 10.43
N GLY A 109 -3.12 12.43 9.18
CA GLY A 109 -2.59 13.30 8.14
C GLY A 109 -1.12 13.67 8.30
N SER A 110 -0.38 12.94 9.15
CA SER A 110 1.04 13.18 9.40
C SER A 110 1.88 12.98 8.14
N ASP A 111 2.95 13.77 8.04
CA ASP A 111 3.96 13.59 6.99
C ASP A 111 4.99 12.55 7.44
N VAL A 112 4.98 11.40 6.79
CA VAL A 112 5.88 10.28 7.04
C VAL A 112 6.87 10.02 5.89
N GLY A 113 6.88 10.94 4.91
CA GLY A 113 7.60 10.79 3.65
C GLY A 113 6.86 9.90 2.65
N LEU A 114 7.17 10.10 1.37
CA LEU A 114 6.55 9.35 0.29
C LEU A 114 7.03 7.89 0.28
N GLY A 115 6.11 6.98 -0.05
CA GLY A 115 6.41 5.54 -0.13
C GLY A 115 6.53 4.86 1.23
N ASP A 116 6.03 5.46 2.31
CA ASP A 116 6.03 4.85 3.64
C ASP A 116 5.03 3.68 3.70
N PRO A 117 5.40 2.54 4.31
CA PRO A 117 4.52 1.36 4.44
C PRO A 117 3.25 1.60 5.26
N SER A 118 3.16 2.68 6.01
CA SER A 118 1.97 3.05 6.80
C SER A 118 0.94 3.87 6.04
N THR A 119 1.27 4.36 4.84
CA THR A 119 0.35 5.13 3.99
C THR A 119 -0.56 4.22 3.16
N ILE A 120 -1.77 4.68 2.82
CA ILE A 120 -2.67 3.94 1.94
C ILE A 120 -2.03 3.80 0.56
N ASN A 121 -1.58 4.90 -0.01
CA ASN A 121 -0.82 4.90 -1.26
C ASN A 121 0.69 4.90 -0.97
N GLN A 122 1.28 3.73 -1.05
CA GLN A 122 2.72 3.52 -0.86
C GLN A 122 3.53 3.78 -2.14
N LEU A 123 2.92 4.28 -3.21
CA LEU A 123 3.55 4.50 -4.52
C LEU A 123 4.28 3.24 -5.04
N LEU A 124 3.61 2.09 -4.94
CA LEU A 124 4.13 0.81 -5.41
C LEU A 124 3.07 -0.10 -6.05
N ALA A 125 1.78 0.22 -5.89
CA ALA A 125 0.70 -0.60 -6.41
C ALA A 125 0.68 -0.59 -7.95
N HIS A 126 0.57 -1.76 -8.57
CA HIS A 126 0.44 -1.86 -10.03
C HIS A 126 -0.93 -1.39 -10.51
N HIS A 127 -1.98 -1.73 -9.74
CA HIS A 127 -3.36 -1.37 -10.06
C HIS A 127 -4.12 -1.02 -8.78
N ALA A 128 -5.08 -0.13 -8.93
CA ALA A 128 -6.17 0.07 -7.98
C ALA A 128 -7.49 -0.02 -8.76
N VAL A 129 -8.52 -0.54 -8.12
CA VAL A 129 -9.81 -0.77 -8.74
C VAL A 129 -10.90 -0.18 -7.87
N VAL A 130 -11.82 0.56 -8.48
CA VAL A 130 -13.07 1.02 -7.85
C VAL A 130 -14.22 0.37 -8.59
N MET A 131 -15.20 -0.15 -7.86
CA MET A 131 -16.39 -0.80 -8.41
C MET A 131 -17.65 -0.14 -7.88
N GLN A 132 -18.61 0.09 -8.76
CA GLN A 132 -19.95 0.55 -8.44
C GLN A 132 -20.96 -0.48 -8.97
N PRO A 133 -21.26 -1.51 -8.18
CA PRO A 133 -22.03 -2.67 -8.64
C PRO A 133 -23.43 -2.33 -9.16
N GLU A 134 -24.14 -1.39 -8.52
CA GLU A 134 -25.49 -0.96 -8.91
C GLU A 134 -25.51 -0.34 -10.32
N GLN A 135 -24.42 0.39 -10.65
CA GLN A 135 -24.25 1.01 -11.97
C GLN A 135 -23.53 0.12 -12.96
N ARG A 136 -23.05 -1.06 -12.53
CA ARG A 136 -22.23 -1.98 -13.31
C ARG A 136 -21.02 -1.29 -13.93
N ARG A 137 -20.38 -0.39 -13.18
CA ARG A 137 -19.18 0.33 -13.59
C ARG A 137 -17.99 -0.12 -12.78
N ILE A 138 -16.84 -0.16 -13.46
CA ILE A 138 -15.53 -0.43 -12.86
C ILE A 138 -14.53 0.61 -13.34
N TRP A 139 -13.70 1.08 -12.44
CA TRP A 139 -12.57 1.96 -12.73
C TRP A 139 -11.29 1.22 -12.41
N VAL A 140 -10.36 1.24 -13.34
CA VAL A 140 -9.03 0.61 -13.17
C VAL A 140 -7.97 1.69 -13.36
N SER A 141 -7.07 1.83 -12.38
CA SER A 141 -5.97 2.79 -12.49
C SER A 141 -4.96 2.36 -13.55
N ASN A 142 -4.42 3.34 -14.26
CA ASN A 142 -3.24 3.15 -15.08
C ASN A 142 -1.98 3.69 -14.38
N ALA A 143 -0.79 3.49 -15.00
CA ALA A 143 0.48 3.99 -14.50
C ALA A 143 0.53 5.54 -14.45
N PRO A 144 1.37 6.12 -13.57
CA PRO A 144 2.19 5.42 -12.58
C PRO A 144 1.40 5.09 -11.31
N TYR A 145 1.66 3.92 -10.71
CA TYR A 145 1.03 3.45 -9.48
C TYR A 145 -0.51 3.54 -9.54
N GLN A 146 -1.16 4.07 -8.50
CA GLN A 146 -2.58 4.44 -8.52
C GLN A 146 -2.81 5.97 -8.67
N GLU A 147 -1.76 6.69 -9.10
CA GLU A 147 -1.80 8.13 -9.40
C GLU A 147 -2.24 8.42 -10.83
N GLY A 148 -2.06 7.46 -11.75
CA GLY A 148 -2.55 7.57 -13.13
C GLY A 148 -4.08 7.66 -13.20
N ALA A 149 -4.62 7.89 -14.39
CA ALA A 149 -6.07 7.96 -14.58
C ALA A 149 -6.76 6.65 -14.18
N PHE A 150 -7.92 6.74 -13.55
CA PHE A 150 -8.81 5.62 -13.33
C PHE A 150 -9.77 5.52 -14.51
N VAL A 151 -9.49 4.61 -15.41
CA VAL A 151 -10.24 4.42 -16.65
C VAL A 151 -11.53 3.68 -16.33
N CYS A 152 -12.66 4.29 -16.70
CA CYS A 152 -13.99 3.70 -16.50
C CYS A 152 -14.35 2.72 -17.59
N TYR A 153 -15.02 1.64 -17.19
CA TYR A 153 -15.65 0.66 -18.08
C TYR A 153 -17.11 0.43 -17.62
N ASP A 154 -18.08 0.62 -18.52
CA ASP A 154 -19.44 0.15 -18.30
C ASP A 154 -19.52 -1.34 -18.68
N LEU A 155 -19.73 -2.19 -17.70
CA LEU A 155 -19.72 -3.65 -17.90
C LEU A 155 -20.88 -4.12 -18.80
N ARG A 156 -21.99 -3.37 -18.88
CA ARG A 156 -23.07 -3.68 -19.83
C ARG A 156 -22.59 -3.56 -21.27
N GLU A 157 -21.87 -2.47 -21.56
CA GLU A 157 -21.28 -2.24 -22.88
C GLU A 157 -20.14 -3.24 -23.18
N VAL A 158 -19.32 -3.53 -22.18
CA VAL A 158 -18.21 -4.51 -22.32
C VAL A 158 -18.77 -5.87 -22.69
N PHE A 159 -19.75 -6.38 -21.96
CA PHE A 159 -20.32 -7.71 -22.21
C PHE A 159 -21.17 -7.75 -23.49
N ALA A 160 -21.89 -6.66 -23.83
CA ALA A 160 -22.65 -6.58 -25.07
C ALA A 160 -21.75 -6.63 -26.34
N ARG A 161 -20.51 -6.15 -26.21
CA ARG A 161 -19.51 -6.17 -27.32
C ARG A 161 -18.61 -7.39 -27.31
N CYS A 162 -18.75 -8.28 -26.33
CA CYS A 162 -17.98 -9.50 -26.23
C CYS A 162 -18.70 -10.62 -27.01
N GLU A 163 -18.31 -10.86 -28.24
CA GLU A 163 -18.79 -12.00 -29.05
C GLU A 163 -17.72 -13.08 -29.07
N ASN A 164 -18.06 -14.29 -28.63
CA ASN A 164 -17.16 -15.45 -28.62
C ASN A 164 -15.80 -15.18 -27.93
N GLY A 165 -15.77 -14.38 -26.85
CA GLY A 165 -14.55 -14.01 -26.14
C GLY A 165 -13.72 -12.92 -26.83
N ILE A 166 -14.17 -12.37 -27.97
CA ILE A 166 -13.47 -11.30 -28.69
C ILE A 166 -14.22 -9.98 -28.47
N VAL A 167 -13.51 -9.01 -27.92
CA VAL A 167 -14.02 -7.65 -27.73
C VAL A 167 -13.57 -6.77 -28.89
N ARG A 168 -14.53 -6.05 -29.50
CA ARG A 168 -14.25 -5.15 -30.62
C ARG A 168 -14.40 -3.68 -30.21
N GLY A 169 -13.39 -2.88 -30.56
CA GLY A 169 -13.36 -1.43 -30.37
C GLY A 169 -12.94 -0.98 -28.99
N ALA A 170 -12.93 0.33 -28.75
CA ALA A 170 -12.57 0.92 -27.47
C ALA A 170 -13.70 0.68 -26.45
N LEU A 171 -13.36 0.11 -25.30
CA LEU A 171 -14.30 -0.19 -24.23
C LEU A 171 -14.37 0.88 -23.16
N LYS A 172 -13.36 1.78 -23.11
CA LYS A 172 -13.28 2.83 -22.09
C LYS A 172 -14.43 3.81 -22.22
N ASP A 173 -15.06 4.12 -21.11
CA ASP A 173 -16.02 5.21 -20.97
C ASP A 173 -15.28 6.48 -20.55
N THR A 174 -15.06 7.37 -21.52
CA THR A 174 -14.30 8.61 -21.29
C THR A 174 -15.08 9.64 -20.47
N ALA A 175 -16.41 9.57 -20.45
CA ALA A 175 -17.24 10.51 -19.70
C ALA A 175 -17.12 10.31 -18.18
N TYR A 176 -16.83 9.10 -17.76
CA TYR A 176 -16.69 8.73 -16.34
C TYR A 176 -15.26 8.41 -15.92
N THR A 177 -14.29 8.50 -16.83
CA THR A 177 -12.87 8.31 -16.49
C THR A 177 -12.40 9.44 -15.57
N ILE A 178 -11.81 9.07 -14.42
CA ILE A 178 -11.25 10.01 -13.45
C ILE A 178 -9.81 10.32 -13.87
N ALA A 179 -9.49 11.60 -13.97
CA ALA A 179 -8.18 12.04 -14.42
C ALA A 179 -7.03 11.56 -13.50
N ALA A 180 -5.82 11.53 -14.04
CA ALA A 180 -4.61 11.32 -13.25
C ALA A 180 -4.48 12.41 -12.18
N ASP A 181 -3.86 12.06 -11.05
CA ASP A 181 -3.57 13.03 -10.00
C ASP A 181 -2.52 14.04 -10.52
N PRO A 182 -2.76 15.37 -10.38
CA PRO A 182 -1.76 16.38 -10.73
C PRO A 182 -0.41 16.20 -10.01
N PHE A 183 -0.38 15.50 -8.89
CA PHE A 183 0.84 15.16 -8.15
C PHE A 183 1.92 14.55 -9.04
N ILE A 184 1.58 13.75 -10.05
CA ILE A 184 2.57 13.15 -10.97
C ILE A 184 3.36 14.16 -11.79
N LEU A 185 2.90 15.41 -11.85
CA LEU A 185 3.55 16.52 -12.56
C LEU A 185 4.38 17.41 -11.64
N THR A 186 4.47 17.10 -10.36
CA THR A 186 5.18 17.90 -9.38
C THR A 186 6.66 17.53 -9.24
N ASP A 187 7.45 18.51 -8.77
CA ASP A 187 8.85 18.25 -8.41
C ASP A 187 8.98 17.23 -7.26
N GLU A 188 7.97 17.16 -6.38
CA GLU A 188 7.90 16.19 -5.28
C GLU A 188 7.80 14.74 -5.81
N PHE A 189 6.96 14.52 -6.83
CA PHE A 189 6.89 13.21 -7.46
C PHE A 189 8.21 12.85 -8.17
N ALA A 190 8.80 13.79 -8.90
CA ALA A 190 10.09 13.59 -9.55
C ALA A 190 11.23 13.31 -8.54
N ALA A 191 11.20 13.97 -7.38
CA ALA A 191 12.11 13.69 -6.27
C ALA A 191 11.92 12.27 -5.74
N HIS A 192 10.69 11.85 -5.51
CA HIS A 192 10.39 10.47 -5.07
C HIS A 192 10.92 9.43 -6.06
N GLU A 193 10.76 9.63 -7.35
CA GLU A 193 11.28 8.74 -8.40
C GLU A 193 12.82 8.66 -8.37
N ARG A 194 13.53 9.79 -8.12
CA ARG A 194 14.99 9.78 -7.95
C ARG A 194 15.39 9.03 -6.69
N TRP A 195 14.73 9.34 -5.57
CA TRP A 195 14.95 8.68 -4.29
C TRP A 195 14.75 7.16 -4.38
N GLN A 196 13.68 6.70 -5.02
CA GLN A 196 13.45 5.26 -5.22
C GLN A 196 14.59 4.58 -5.99
N ARG A 197 15.07 5.20 -7.08
CA ARG A 197 16.19 4.63 -7.86
C ARG A 197 17.44 4.46 -7.01
N VAL A 198 17.79 5.48 -6.22
CA VAL A 198 18.97 5.41 -5.34
C VAL A 198 18.76 4.35 -4.26
N ARG A 199 17.59 4.31 -3.63
CA ARG A 199 17.27 3.30 -2.60
C ARG A 199 17.34 1.88 -3.17
N MET A 200 16.87 1.65 -4.38
CA MET A 200 16.99 0.36 -5.06
C MET A 200 18.47 -0.02 -5.32
N ALA A 201 19.28 0.92 -5.77
CA ALA A 201 20.71 0.68 -5.98
C ALA A 201 21.45 0.34 -4.66
N ILE A 202 21.10 1.02 -3.57
CA ILE A 202 21.61 0.67 -2.21
C ILE A 202 21.19 -0.76 -1.85
N THR A 203 19.91 -1.09 -2.04
CA THR A 203 19.39 -2.43 -1.74
C THR A 203 20.11 -3.50 -2.56
N GLU A 204 20.32 -3.26 -3.85
CA GLU A 204 21.07 -4.16 -4.72
C GLU A 204 22.49 -4.38 -4.24
N ARG A 205 23.19 -3.29 -3.83
CA ARG A 205 24.53 -3.41 -3.22
C ARG A 205 24.53 -4.33 -1.99
N ILE A 206 23.57 -4.15 -1.10
CA ILE A 206 23.47 -4.96 0.13
C ILE A 206 23.26 -6.44 -0.21
N LEU A 207 22.46 -6.73 -1.24
CA LEU A 207 22.14 -8.11 -1.65
C LEU A 207 23.26 -8.78 -2.46
N THR A 208 23.94 -8.02 -3.32
CA THR A 208 24.90 -8.57 -4.29
C THR A 208 26.37 -8.31 -3.94
N GLY A 209 26.63 -7.34 -3.05
CA GLY A 209 27.99 -6.89 -2.74
C GLY A 209 28.65 -6.08 -3.87
N ASN A 210 27.88 -5.52 -4.80
CA ASN A 210 28.43 -4.68 -5.87
C ASN A 210 29.09 -3.42 -5.31
N SER A 211 29.76 -2.62 -6.15
CA SER A 211 30.56 -1.46 -5.74
C SER A 211 29.80 -0.12 -5.71
N PHE A 212 28.46 -0.14 -5.65
CA PHE A 212 27.68 1.09 -5.59
C PHE A 212 28.04 1.94 -4.36
N THR A 213 28.30 3.23 -4.54
CA THR A 213 28.58 4.22 -3.50
C THR A 213 27.85 5.52 -3.82
N LEU A 214 27.71 6.39 -2.83
CA LEU A 214 27.24 7.76 -2.99
C LEU A 214 28.34 8.72 -2.56
N ASP A 215 28.59 9.74 -3.38
CA ASP A 215 29.40 10.87 -2.94
C ASP A 215 28.58 11.79 -2.00
N ALA A 216 29.25 12.79 -1.41
CA ALA A 216 28.62 13.68 -0.43
C ALA A 216 27.46 14.51 -1.01
N ARG A 217 27.51 14.85 -2.30
CA ARG A 217 26.44 15.57 -2.99
C ARG A 217 25.26 14.65 -3.27
N GLU A 218 25.50 13.48 -3.80
CA GLU A 218 24.48 12.47 -4.08
C GLU A 218 23.73 12.06 -2.79
N GLU A 219 24.44 11.92 -1.68
CA GLU A 219 23.84 11.65 -0.37
C GLU A 219 22.94 12.82 0.09
N THR A 220 23.41 14.06 -0.08
CA THR A 220 22.64 15.26 0.25
C THR A 220 21.36 15.34 -0.60
N ASP A 221 21.47 15.10 -1.90
CA ASP A 221 20.34 15.08 -2.83
C ASP A 221 19.35 13.97 -2.49
N PHE A 222 19.83 12.76 -2.15
CA PHE A 222 19.00 11.64 -1.74
C PHE A 222 18.20 11.92 -0.45
N ILE A 223 18.83 12.59 0.53
CA ILE A 223 18.14 13.02 1.76
C ILE A 223 17.09 14.09 1.42
N ALA A 224 17.44 15.08 0.59
CA ALA A 224 16.55 16.17 0.20
C ALA A 224 15.32 15.67 -0.58
N ASP A 225 15.46 14.61 -1.36
CA ASP A 225 14.38 14.02 -2.14
C ASP A 225 13.28 13.34 -1.28
N ASN A 226 13.60 12.89 -0.03
CA ASN A 226 12.60 12.33 0.90
C ASN A 226 13.05 12.45 2.37
N PRO A 227 13.15 13.66 2.93
CA PRO A 227 13.79 13.90 4.22
C PRO A 227 12.99 13.40 5.43
N ASN A 228 11.67 13.21 5.29
CA ASN A 228 10.79 12.78 6.38
C ASN A 228 10.61 11.27 6.43
N SER A 229 11.14 10.54 5.46
CA SER A 229 11.07 9.08 5.44
C SER A 229 12.16 8.45 6.30
N TRP A 230 11.80 7.61 7.24
CA TRP A 230 12.74 6.80 8.00
C TRP A 230 13.54 5.85 7.09
N LEU A 231 12.97 5.44 5.96
CA LEU A 231 13.61 4.58 4.96
C LEU A 231 14.83 5.25 4.33
N THR A 232 14.87 6.57 4.22
CA THR A 232 16.02 7.34 3.71
C THR A 232 17.25 7.10 4.56
N TYR A 233 17.12 7.31 5.85
CA TYR A 233 18.25 7.20 6.78
C TYR A 233 18.61 5.74 7.08
N ALA A 234 17.62 4.85 7.08
CA ALA A 234 17.84 3.41 7.21
C ALA A 234 18.68 2.87 6.02
N ALA A 235 18.34 3.27 4.80
CA ALA A 235 19.08 2.86 3.59
C ALA A 235 20.51 3.38 3.60
N LEU A 236 20.72 4.65 3.96
CA LEU A 236 22.08 5.21 4.11
C LEU A 236 22.86 4.51 5.21
N GLY A 237 22.23 4.20 6.34
CA GLY A 237 22.85 3.42 7.41
C GLY A 237 23.31 2.04 6.93
N ASP A 238 22.48 1.35 6.15
CA ASP A 238 22.82 0.06 5.55
C ASP A 238 23.99 0.20 4.55
N LEU A 239 24.01 1.25 3.74
CA LEU A 239 25.12 1.53 2.82
C LEU A 239 26.42 1.78 3.58
N ARG A 240 26.45 2.67 4.57
CA ARG A 240 27.62 2.98 5.38
C ARG A 240 28.16 1.75 6.13
N LYS A 241 27.24 0.91 6.62
CA LYS A 241 27.62 -0.38 7.23
C LYS A 241 28.28 -1.30 6.21
N ALA A 242 27.76 -1.42 5.00
CA ALA A 242 28.34 -2.23 3.92
C ALA A 242 29.72 -1.69 3.44
N GLU A 243 29.99 -0.41 3.65
CA GLU A 243 31.28 0.24 3.40
C GLU A 243 32.27 0.06 4.58
N GLY A 244 31.87 -0.58 5.69
CA GLY A 244 32.64 -0.73 6.90
C GLY A 244 32.71 0.52 7.79
N ASN A 245 31.91 1.55 7.49
CA ASN A 245 31.81 2.77 8.27
C ASN A 245 30.76 2.66 9.37
N HIS A 246 31.05 1.86 10.40
CA HIS A 246 30.10 1.54 11.48
C HIS A 246 29.73 2.78 12.32
N GLY A 247 30.60 3.77 12.47
CA GLY A 247 30.29 5.01 13.19
C GLY A 247 29.20 5.82 12.49
N SER A 248 29.36 6.11 11.19
CA SER A 248 28.40 6.82 10.39
C SER A 248 27.08 6.03 10.27
N ALA A 249 27.15 4.70 10.12
CA ALA A 249 25.96 3.85 10.11
C ALA A 249 25.16 3.98 11.41
N ALA A 250 25.83 3.98 12.57
CA ALA A 250 25.17 4.13 13.87
C ALA A 250 24.46 5.49 14.00
N ASP A 251 25.08 6.58 13.53
CA ASP A 251 24.44 7.91 13.57
C ASP A 251 23.19 7.96 12.68
N LEU A 252 23.23 7.35 11.50
CA LEU A 252 22.09 7.26 10.59
C LEU A 252 20.97 6.40 11.17
N TYR A 253 21.26 5.27 11.82
CA TYR A 253 20.23 4.48 12.51
C TYR A 253 19.63 5.22 13.71
N ARG A 254 20.42 6.00 14.47
CA ARG A 254 19.87 6.90 15.51
C ARG A 254 18.92 7.91 14.90
N LYS A 255 19.28 8.54 13.77
CA LYS A 255 18.42 9.46 13.05
C LYS A 255 17.15 8.75 12.57
N THR A 256 17.23 7.54 12.02
CA THR A 256 16.07 6.72 11.63
C THR A 256 15.07 6.57 12.79
N LEU A 257 15.57 6.26 13.99
CA LEU A 257 14.74 6.05 15.18
C LEU A 257 14.11 7.34 15.76
N THR A 258 14.45 8.52 15.24
CA THR A 258 13.77 9.78 15.58
C THR A 258 12.56 10.07 14.70
N LEU A 259 12.36 9.30 13.64
CA LEU A 259 11.27 9.45 12.70
C LEU A 259 10.14 8.45 12.99
N PRO A 260 8.91 8.72 12.56
CA PRO A 260 7.80 7.79 12.73
C PRO A 260 8.07 6.47 11.99
N ILE A 261 8.14 5.38 12.72
CA ILE A 261 8.18 4.02 12.16
C ILE A 261 6.91 3.31 12.64
N SER A 262 5.98 3.05 11.74
CA SER A 262 4.67 2.47 12.07
C SER A 262 4.69 0.96 12.30
N SER A 263 5.81 0.30 12.02
CA SER A 263 6.03 -1.13 12.20
C SER A 263 7.00 -1.38 13.35
N LEU A 264 6.51 -1.98 14.44
CA LEU A 264 7.35 -2.38 15.56
C LEU A 264 8.47 -3.34 15.11
N GLN A 265 8.20 -4.21 14.14
CA GLN A 265 9.19 -5.12 13.61
C GLN A 265 10.35 -4.37 12.94
N GLU A 266 10.05 -3.35 12.12
CA GLU A 266 11.08 -2.55 11.47
C GLU A 266 11.88 -1.72 12.50
N GLU A 267 11.20 -1.13 13.47
CA GLU A 267 11.87 -0.41 14.56
C GLU A 267 12.84 -1.31 15.33
N MET A 268 12.43 -2.54 15.65
CA MET A 268 13.31 -3.51 16.32
C MET A 268 14.50 -3.93 15.43
N LYS A 269 14.29 -4.09 14.12
CA LYS A 269 15.40 -4.36 13.18
C LYS A 269 16.43 -3.22 13.17
N ILE A 270 15.98 -1.96 13.16
CA ILE A 270 16.88 -0.80 13.19
C ILE A 270 17.64 -0.74 14.51
N LYS A 271 16.98 -0.96 15.66
CA LYS A 271 17.64 -1.03 16.97
C LYS A 271 18.75 -2.09 16.99
N ARG A 272 18.46 -3.28 16.47
CA ARG A 272 19.45 -4.35 16.39
C ARG A 272 20.64 -3.98 15.50
N LYS A 273 20.40 -3.33 14.35
CA LYS A 273 21.47 -2.84 13.47
C LYS A 273 22.36 -1.81 14.17
N LEU A 274 21.76 -0.90 14.94
CA LEU A 274 22.47 0.10 15.73
C LEU A 274 23.37 -0.55 16.79
N GLU A 275 22.85 -1.55 17.53
CA GLU A 275 23.61 -2.30 18.53
C GLU A 275 24.84 -2.96 17.91
N LEU A 276 24.69 -3.64 16.77
CA LEU A 276 25.78 -4.29 16.07
C LEU A 276 26.88 -3.28 15.65
N CYS A 277 26.50 -2.11 15.12
CA CYS A 277 27.48 -1.07 14.78
C CYS A 277 28.21 -0.48 15.99
N SER A 278 27.66 -0.61 17.20
CA SER A 278 28.24 -0.08 18.44
C SER A 278 29.24 -1.07 19.07
N THR A 279 29.18 -2.35 18.73
CA THR A 279 30.04 -3.42 19.27
C THR A 279 31.26 -3.72 18.38
N GLU A 280 31.22 -3.35 17.11
CA GLU A 280 32.33 -3.52 16.16
C GLU A 280 33.22 -2.25 16.10
N LYS A 281 33.87 -1.92 17.23
CA LYS A 281 34.87 -0.83 17.32
C LYS A 281 36.28 -1.36 17.15
#